data_fb32dbc1a9787b4e8bb6dabffe0988a7
#
_entry.id   fb32dbc1a9787b4e8bb6dabffe0988a7
#
_cell.length_a   1.000
_cell.length_b   1.000
_cell.length_c   1.000
_cell.angle_alpha   90.00
_cell.angle_beta   90.00
_cell.angle_gamma   90.00
#
_symmetry.space_group_name_H-M   'P 1'
#
loop_
_entity.id
_entity.type
_entity.pdbx_description
1 polymer ?
#
loop_
_entity_poly.entity_id
_entity_poly.type
_entity_poly.pdbx_seq_one_letter_code
_entity_poly.pdbx_strand_id
1 'polypeptide(L)'
;VAAGGWALPARGSAAENDGTAVTWQQDETESSEQNSDEEAAVQEQSGTSENETPAVTIPGEDNEQEPEEKLPAGWVKQEDGSWKYRKEDGTMAASEWITHLNRRYYLNADEIMCTGLSMVNGKLYYFESWGGAGFQGWKKVGGAWYYLNEDGSVKTNEWFVHDKRTYHVDENGVMSIGLQKIDGTLYYFESWGGAG
;
A
#
# COMPACT_ATOMS: atom_id res chain seq x y z
N VAL A 1 -60.24 -10.71 1.61
CA VAL A 1 -59.29 -11.50 0.80
C VAL A 1 -58.01 -11.62 1.62
N ALA A 2 -57.71 -12.84 2.09
CA ALA A 2 -56.67 -13.13 3.07
C ALA A 2 -55.29 -13.17 2.42
N ALA A 3 -54.31 -12.50 3.04
CA ALA A 3 -52.91 -12.62 2.74
C ALA A 3 -52.32 -13.83 3.50
N GLY A 4 -51.89 -14.84 2.77
CA GLY A 4 -51.22 -16.00 3.32
C GLY A 4 -49.72 -15.72 3.54
N GLY A 5 -49.32 -15.65 4.81
CA GLY A 5 -47.93 -15.64 5.19
C GLY A 5 -47.32 -17.04 5.15
N TRP A 6 -46.20 -17.21 4.51
CA TRP A 6 -45.37 -18.41 4.59
C TRP A 6 -44.21 -18.15 5.57
N ALA A 7 -44.32 -18.76 6.75
CA ALA A 7 -43.21 -18.85 7.70
C ALA A 7 -42.38 -20.08 7.40
N LEU A 8 -41.07 -19.92 7.21
CA LEU A 8 -40.12 -21.01 7.17
C LEU A 8 -39.49 -21.24 8.56
N PRO A 9 -39.24 -22.49 8.99
CA PRO A 9 -38.75 -22.76 10.33
C PRO A 9 -37.27 -22.48 10.51
N ALA A 10 -36.95 -21.88 11.64
CA ALA A 10 -35.59 -21.70 12.14
C ALA A 10 -34.93 -23.09 12.39
N ARG A 11 -33.75 -23.29 11.87
CA ARG A 11 -32.79 -24.23 12.46
C ARG A 11 -31.50 -23.46 12.76
N GLY A 12 -31.20 -23.36 14.05
CA GLY A 12 -30.03 -22.80 14.59
C GLY A 12 -28.79 -23.66 14.37
N SER A 13 -27.67 -23.00 14.27
CA SER A 13 -26.41 -23.43 14.85
C SER A 13 -25.55 -22.16 15.02
N ALA A 14 -25.30 -21.80 16.28
CA ALA A 14 -24.32 -20.80 16.63
C ALA A 14 -22.93 -21.38 16.29
N ALA A 15 -22.18 -20.66 15.49
CA ALA A 15 -20.74 -20.79 15.41
C ALA A 15 -20.14 -19.58 16.10
N GLU A 16 -19.46 -19.83 17.21
CA GLU A 16 -18.67 -18.87 17.95
C GLU A 16 -17.56 -18.36 17.04
N ASN A 17 -17.48 -17.03 16.90
CA ASN A 17 -16.43 -16.39 16.14
C ASN A 17 -15.25 -16.14 17.09
N ASP A 18 -14.29 -17.07 17.06
CA ASP A 18 -13.00 -16.94 17.73
C ASP A 18 -12.16 -15.92 16.94
N GLY A 19 -11.84 -14.82 17.63
CA GLY A 19 -11.07 -13.72 17.05
C GLY A 19 -9.61 -14.10 16.82
N THR A 20 -9.30 -14.61 15.65
CA THR A 20 -7.92 -14.79 15.20
C THR A 20 -7.58 -13.74 14.15
N ALA A 21 -6.56 -12.95 14.49
CA ALA A 21 -5.92 -12.00 13.59
C ALA A 21 -5.45 -12.70 12.31
N VAL A 22 -5.94 -12.25 11.16
CA VAL A 22 -5.52 -12.75 9.85
C VAL A 22 -4.17 -12.15 9.50
N THR A 23 -3.12 -12.93 9.68
CA THR A 23 -1.78 -12.61 9.18
C THR A 23 -1.72 -13.03 7.71
N TRP A 24 -1.52 -12.07 6.82
CA TRP A 24 -1.36 -12.35 5.40
C TRP A 24 0.07 -12.81 5.13
N GLN A 25 0.24 -14.07 4.75
CA GLN A 25 1.47 -14.59 4.15
C GLN A 25 1.45 -14.34 2.65
N GLN A 26 2.54 -13.77 2.15
CA GLN A 26 2.82 -13.66 0.73
C GLN A 26 3.22 -15.03 0.19
N ASP A 27 2.55 -15.50 -0.86
CA ASP A 27 2.99 -16.62 -1.68
C ASP A 27 4.07 -16.14 -2.65
N GLU A 28 5.30 -16.57 -2.39
CA GLU A 28 6.41 -16.43 -3.35
C GLU A 28 6.38 -17.63 -4.31
N THR A 29 6.20 -17.36 -5.60
CA THR A 29 6.51 -18.33 -6.64
C THR A 29 7.89 -18.04 -7.20
N GLU A 30 8.82 -18.96 -6.87
CA GLU A 30 10.16 -19.04 -7.47
C GLU A 30 10.10 -19.19 -8.99
N SER A 31 11.01 -18.50 -9.66
CA SER A 31 11.53 -18.91 -10.98
C SER A 31 13.03 -18.75 -10.96
N SER A 32 13.69 -19.91 -10.92
CA SER A 32 15.12 -20.10 -11.04
C SER A 32 15.56 -19.95 -12.50
N GLU A 33 16.63 -19.20 -12.75
CA GLU A 33 17.57 -19.52 -13.83
C GLU A 33 18.99 -19.15 -13.41
N GLN A 34 19.82 -20.20 -13.39
CA GLN A 34 21.28 -20.20 -13.25
C GLN A 34 21.94 -19.60 -14.48
N ASN A 35 23.01 -18.85 -14.32
CA ASN A 35 24.22 -19.11 -15.11
C ASN A 35 25.52 -18.64 -14.44
N SER A 36 26.47 -19.51 -14.59
CA SER A 36 27.79 -19.74 -14.08
C SER A 36 28.87 -18.76 -14.55
N ASP A 37 29.89 -18.63 -13.66
CA ASP A 37 31.33 -18.63 -13.90
C ASP A 37 32.00 -17.45 -14.63
N GLU A 38 32.95 -16.78 -13.95
CA GLU A 38 34.37 -16.91 -14.21
C GLU A 38 35.22 -16.14 -13.18
N GLU A 39 36.18 -16.88 -12.62
CA GLU A 39 37.31 -16.42 -11.80
C GLU A 39 38.31 -15.59 -12.61
N ALA A 40 38.94 -14.59 -11.98
CA ALA A 40 40.36 -14.28 -12.25
C ALA A 40 40.97 -13.56 -11.04
N ALA A 41 41.83 -14.30 -10.34
CA ALA A 41 42.83 -13.79 -9.42
C ALA A 41 43.97 -13.15 -10.17
N VAL A 42 44.71 -12.19 -9.58
CA VAL A 42 46.18 -12.01 -9.61
C VAL A 42 46.56 -10.76 -8.80
N GLN A 43 47.20 -11.01 -7.70
CA GLN A 43 48.59 -10.81 -7.21
C GLN A 43 48.90 -9.47 -6.52
N GLU A 44 49.42 -9.68 -5.30
CA GLU A 44 50.18 -8.78 -4.43
C GLU A 44 51.46 -8.22 -5.09
N GLN A 45 51.81 -6.99 -4.75
CA GLN A 45 53.19 -6.64 -4.55
C GLN A 45 53.36 -5.58 -3.45
N SER A 46 54.14 -5.98 -2.46
CA SER A 46 54.68 -5.18 -1.39
C SER A 46 55.77 -4.22 -1.87
N GLY A 47 55.85 -3.04 -1.28
CA GLY A 47 56.95 -2.12 -1.45
C GLY A 47 57.02 -1.14 -0.30
N THR A 48 57.81 -1.46 0.72
CA THR A 48 58.28 -0.60 1.79
C THR A 48 59.22 0.46 1.27
N SER A 49 59.04 1.72 1.65
CA SER A 49 60.15 2.67 1.80
C SER A 49 59.78 3.75 2.81
N GLU A 50 60.53 3.75 3.90
CA GLU A 50 60.60 4.83 4.89
C GLU A 50 61.23 6.06 4.27
N ASN A 51 60.69 7.25 4.50
CA ASN A 51 61.54 8.43 4.61
C ASN A 51 60.86 9.52 5.47
N GLU A 52 61.75 10.23 6.17
CA GLU A 52 61.57 11.06 7.31
C GLU A 52 60.83 12.40 7.02
N THR A 53 60.21 12.89 8.12
CA THR A 53 59.57 14.21 8.28
C THR A 53 60.51 15.41 8.06
N PRO A 54 59.95 16.59 7.64
CA PRO A 54 59.98 17.70 8.58
C PRO A 54 58.60 18.35 8.74
N ALA A 55 58.37 18.79 9.98
CA ALA A 55 57.20 19.54 10.43
C ALA A 55 57.06 20.84 9.67
N VAL A 56 55.93 21.00 8.97
CA VAL A 56 55.46 22.27 8.44
C VAL A 56 54.21 22.65 9.24
N THR A 57 54.32 23.76 9.97
CA THR A 57 53.24 24.46 10.64
C THR A 57 52.26 24.96 9.58
N ILE A 58 51.04 24.44 9.59
CA ILE A 58 49.95 24.91 8.72
C ILE A 58 49.17 25.97 9.50
N PRO A 59 49.02 27.19 9.03
CA PRO A 59 48.07 28.17 9.55
C PRO A 59 46.69 27.92 8.93
N GLY A 60 45.67 27.89 9.79
CA GLY A 60 44.27 28.14 9.42
C GLY A 60 43.60 27.00 8.67
N GLU A 61 42.90 26.15 9.43
CA GLU A 61 41.79 25.36 8.89
C GLU A 61 40.65 26.31 8.52
N ASP A 62 40.65 26.81 7.29
CA ASP A 62 39.43 27.22 6.64
C ASP A 62 38.62 25.96 6.43
N ASN A 63 37.62 25.77 7.29
CA ASN A 63 36.60 24.74 7.10
C ASN A 63 35.73 25.15 5.90
N GLU A 64 36.26 25.00 4.68
CA GLU A 64 35.45 24.95 3.49
C GLU A 64 34.64 23.66 3.55
N GLN A 65 33.44 23.78 4.16
CA GLN A 65 32.38 22.79 3.94
C GLN A 65 32.13 22.77 2.44
N GLU A 66 32.65 21.71 1.81
CA GLU A 66 32.29 21.34 0.44
C GLU A 66 30.76 21.36 0.37
N PRO A 67 30.13 22.10 -0.55
CA PRO A 67 28.67 22.18 -0.61
C PRO A 67 28.14 20.78 -0.81
N GLU A 68 27.42 20.25 0.20
CA GLU A 68 26.73 18.96 0.08
C GLU A 68 25.92 18.96 -1.21
N GLU A 69 26.30 18.12 -2.15
CA GLU A 69 25.64 18.01 -3.45
C GLU A 69 24.18 17.57 -3.20
N LYS A 70 23.28 18.56 -3.22
CA LYS A 70 21.86 18.36 -2.94
C LYS A 70 21.27 17.45 -4.01
N LEU A 71 21.06 16.18 -3.66
CA LEU A 71 20.44 15.22 -4.56
C LEU A 71 19.07 15.72 -5.02
N PRO A 72 18.69 15.54 -6.30
CA PRO A 72 17.46 16.07 -6.86
C PRO A 72 16.22 15.51 -6.16
N ALA A 73 15.16 16.34 -6.08
CA ALA A 73 13.85 15.91 -5.62
C ALA A 73 13.27 14.85 -6.57
N GLY A 74 12.46 13.94 -6.03
CA GLY A 74 11.78 12.91 -6.81
C GLY A 74 11.77 11.54 -6.17
N TRP A 75 11.34 10.57 -6.95
CA TRP A 75 11.23 9.18 -6.51
C TRP A 75 12.59 8.50 -6.36
N VAL A 76 12.76 7.79 -5.24
CA VAL A 76 13.99 7.07 -4.89
C VAL A 76 13.63 5.60 -4.66
N LYS A 77 14.09 4.71 -5.56
CA LYS A 77 13.89 3.27 -5.42
C LYS A 77 14.86 2.73 -4.37
N GLN A 78 14.36 1.89 -3.47
CA GLN A 78 15.15 1.22 -2.45
C GLN A 78 15.63 -0.17 -2.93
N GLU A 79 16.58 -0.77 -2.25
CA GLU A 79 17.13 -2.08 -2.58
C GLU A 79 16.09 -3.21 -2.46
N ASP A 80 15.14 -3.08 -1.51
CA ASP A 80 14.00 -3.98 -1.30
C ASP A 80 12.88 -3.82 -2.33
N GLY A 81 13.05 -2.93 -3.32
CA GLY A 81 12.07 -2.62 -4.35
C GLY A 81 11.01 -1.60 -3.94
N SER A 82 10.97 -1.17 -2.67
CA SER A 82 10.08 -0.09 -2.22
C SER A 82 10.47 1.27 -2.80
N TRP A 83 9.58 2.27 -2.69
CA TRP A 83 9.82 3.60 -3.19
C TRP A 83 9.63 4.63 -2.08
N LYS A 84 10.53 5.60 -2.03
CA LYS A 84 10.47 6.81 -1.22
C LYS A 84 10.39 8.05 -2.12
N TYR A 85 10.02 9.19 -1.56
CA TYR A 85 10.00 10.45 -2.28
C TYR A 85 10.86 11.49 -1.56
N ARG A 86 11.89 12.01 -2.26
CA ARG A 86 12.71 13.11 -1.76
C ARG A 86 12.10 14.44 -2.17
N LYS A 87 11.89 15.31 -1.19
CA LYS A 87 11.38 16.67 -1.40
C LYS A 87 12.48 17.62 -1.88
N GLU A 88 12.11 18.80 -2.32
CA GLU A 88 13.05 19.82 -2.80
C GLU A 88 14.03 20.31 -1.73
N ASP A 89 13.63 20.22 -0.44
CA ASP A 89 14.50 20.57 0.69
C ASP A 89 15.52 19.47 1.02
N GLY A 90 15.48 18.33 0.32
CA GLY A 90 16.34 17.17 0.52
C GLY A 90 15.78 16.15 1.51
N THR A 91 14.73 16.46 2.28
CA THR A 91 14.12 15.52 3.23
C THR A 91 13.24 14.48 2.53
N MET A 92 13.03 13.32 3.16
CA MET A 92 12.08 12.32 2.66
C MET A 92 10.66 12.66 3.11
N ALA A 93 9.69 12.42 2.23
CA ALA A 93 8.28 12.53 2.57
C ALA A 93 7.87 11.40 3.52
N ALA A 94 7.17 11.73 4.61
CA ALA A 94 6.69 10.78 5.61
C ALA A 94 5.31 11.19 6.13
N SER A 95 4.39 10.25 6.24
CA SER A 95 3.00 10.48 6.68
C SER A 95 2.30 11.62 5.91
N GLU A 96 2.59 11.77 4.64
CA GLU A 96 2.08 12.87 3.81
C GLU A 96 1.69 12.46 2.39
N TRP A 97 0.79 13.26 1.81
CA TRP A 97 0.38 13.13 0.41
C TRP A 97 1.34 13.88 -0.50
N ILE A 98 1.78 13.23 -1.57
CA ILE A 98 2.58 13.83 -2.64
C ILE A 98 1.74 13.86 -3.92
N THR A 99 1.77 15.00 -4.61
CA THR A 99 1.24 15.11 -5.97
C THR A 99 2.40 15.16 -6.95
N HIS A 100 2.48 14.18 -7.82
CA HIS A 100 3.51 14.10 -8.86
C HIS A 100 2.86 13.71 -10.19
N LEU A 101 3.15 14.46 -11.25
CA LEU A 101 2.57 14.26 -12.59
C LEU A 101 1.03 14.09 -12.58
N ASN A 102 0.35 14.97 -11.86
CA ASN A 102 -1.11 14.97 -11.68
C ASN A 102 -1.70 13.67 -11.06
N ARG A 103 -0.89 12.95 -10.28
CA ARG A 103 -1.26 11.76 -9.51
C ARG A 103 -0.97 11.97 -8.05
N ARG A 104 -1.82 11.41 -7.18
CA ARG A 104 -1.65 11.49 -5.73
C ARG A 104 -1.07 10.19 -5.20
N TYR A 105 -0.08 10.32 -4.33
CA TYR A 105 0.62 9.22 -3.67
C TYR A 105 0.63 9.51 -2.17
N TYR A 106 0.71 8.48 -1.36
CA TYR A 106 0.90 8.63 0.08
C TYR A 106 2.15 7.89 0.53
N LEU A 107 2.99 8.57 1.29
CA LEU A 107 4.14 7.99 1.96
C LEU A 107 3.74 7.72 3.41
N ASN A 108 3.93 6.50 3.89
CA ASN A 108 3.63 6.13 5.27
C ASN A 108 4.65 6.73 6.27
N ALA A 109 4.54 6.37 7.55
CA ALA A 109 5.45 6.86 8.59
C ALA A 109 6.90 6.39 8.40
N ASP A 110 7.12 5.29 7.68
CA ASP A 110 8.42 4.74 7.33
C ASP A 110 8.97 5.34 6.01
N GLU A 111 8.32 6.42 5.49
CA GLU A 111 8.66 7.10 4.23
C GLU A 111 8.40 6.24 2.99
N ILE A 112 7.73 5.09 3.13
CA ILE A 112 7.48 4.15 2.04
C ILE A 112 6.18 4.50 1.32
N MET A 113 6.21 4.48 -0.01
CA MET A 113 5.04 4.69 -0.87
C MET A 113 4.00 3.58 -0.66
N CYS A 114 2.77 3.96 -0.31
CA CYS A 114 1.67 3.03 -0.14
C CYS A 114 1.21 2.41 -1.46
N THR A 115 0.89 1.11 -1.42
CA THR A 115 0.26 0.34 -2.50
C THR A 115 -0.86 -0.54 -1.94
N GLY A 116 -1.81 -0.95 -2.77
CA GLY A 116 -2.95 -1.76 -2.31
C GLY A 116 -3.88 -1.02 -1.36
N LEU A 117 -4.57 -1.76 -0.50
CA LEU A 117 -5.44 -1.19 0.54
C LEU A 117 -4.60 -0.69 1.71
N SER A 118 -4.75 0.58 2.08
CA SER A 118 -3.96 1.22 3.13
C SER A 118 -4.80 2.20 3.94
N MET A 119 -4.64 2.16 5.27
CA MET A 119 -5.26 3.14 6.18
C MET A 119 -4.45 4.43 6.19
N VAL A 120 -5.09 5.55 5.88
CA VAL A 120 -4.50 6.88 5.93
C VAL A 120 -5.37 7.76 6.80
N ASN A 121 -4.86 8.18 7.95
CA ASN A 121 -5.57 9.04 8.90
C ASN A 121 -6.98 8.52 9.26
N GLY A 122 -7.11 7.22 9.50
CA GLY A 122 -8.37 6.57 9.88
C GLY A 122 -9.36 6.34 8.71
N LYS A 123 -8.97 6.61 7.48
CA LYS A 123 -9.77 6.35 6.28
C LYS A 123 -9.07 5.33 5.37
N LEU A 124 -9.82 4.36 4.86
CA LEU A 124 -9.29 3.34 3.97
C LEU A 124 -9.14 3.92 2.55
N TYR A 125 -7.98 3.71 1.94
CA TYR A 125 -7.66 4.06 0.56
C TYR A 125 -7.21 2.84 -0.23
N TYR A 126 -7.36 2.92 -1.53
CA TYR A 126 -6.72 1.99 -2.45
C TYR A 126 -5.69 2.73 -3.29
N PHE A 127 -4.48 2.17 -3.33
CA PHE A 127 -3.39 2.64 -4.19
C PHE A 127 -3.09 1.56 -5.24
N GLU A 128 -2.90 1.98 -6.47
CA GLU A 128 -2.48 1.08 -7.54
C GLU A 128 -1.08 0.49 -7.24
N SER A 129 -0.70 -0.59 -7.90
CA SER A 129 0.62 -1.23 -7.70
C SER A 129 1.80 -0.29 -7.95
N TRP A 130 1.59 0.76 -8.75
CA TRP A 130 2.56 1.83 -8.99
C TRP A 130 2.43 3.01 -8.00
N GLY A 131 1.62 2.88 -6.93
CA GLY A 131 1.50 3.81 -5.80
C GLY A 131 0.50 4.94 -5.96
N GLY A 132 -0.03 5.21 -7.14
CA GLY A 132 -1.04 6.27 -7.30
C GLY A 132 -2.38 5.89 -6.67
N ALA A 133 -3.06 6.88 -6.04
CA ALA A 133 -4.41 6.70 -5.53
C ALA A 133 -5.35 6.20 -6.64
N GLY A 134 -6.17 5.21 -6.32
CA GLY A 134 -7.08 4.55 -7.27
C GLY A 134 -8.12 5.51 -7.84
N PHE A 135 -8.65 5.16 -8.99
CA PHE A 135 -9.72 5.93 -9.64
C PHE A 135 -11.08 5.53 -9.10
N GLN A 136 -12.04 6.47 -9.14
CA GLN A 136 -13.43 6.22 -8.77
C GLN A 136 -14.00 5.01 -9.50
N GLY A 137 -14.75 4.20 -8.76
CA GLY A 137 -15.48 3.04 -9.27
C GLY A 137 -15.11 1.73 -8.57
N TRP A 138 -15.57 0.63 -9.16
CA TRP A 138 -15.33 -0.70 -8.62
C TRP A 138 -13.89 -1.18 -8.82
N LYS A 139 -13.33 -1.74 -7.73
CA LYS A 139 -12.00 -2.35 -7.74
C LYS A 139 -12.07 -3.73 -7.07
N LYS A 140 -11.51 -4.74 -7.73
CA LYS A 140 -11.38 -6.09 -7.15
C LYS A 140 -9.99 -6.27 -6.56
N VAL A 141 -9.93 -6.61 -5.27
CA VAL A 141 -8.68 -6.81 -4.53
C VAL A 141 -8.82 -8.09 -3.69
N GLY A 142 -7.91 -9.04 -3.84
CA GLY A 142 -7.95 -10.29 -3.08
C GLY A 142 -9.24 -11.11 -3.24
N GLY A 143 -9.92 -10.98 -4.39
CA GLY A 143 -11.21 -11.65 -4.63
C GLY A 143 -12.44 -10.85 -4.18
N ALA A 144 -12.31 -9.88 -3.29
CA ALA A 144 -13.38 -8.98 -2.83
C ALA A 144 -13.53 -7.75 -3.72
N TRP A 145 -14.74 -7.18 -3.77
CA TRP A 145 -15.02 -5.94 -4.48
C TRP A 145 -15.14 -4.77 -3.53
N TYR A 146 -14.52 -3.65 -3.91
CA TYR A 146 -14.51 -2.36 -3.20
C TYR A 146 -14.98 -1.27 -4.15
N TYR A 147 -15.63 -0.24 -3.61
CA TYR A 147 -15.97 0.94 -4.39
C TYR A 147 -15.15 2.14 -3.95
N LEU A 148 -14.45 2.77 -4.90
CA LEU A 148 -13.59 3.91 -4.65
C LEU A 148 -14.30 5.22 -4.95
N ASN A 149 -14.11 6.21 -4.09
CA ASN A 149 -14.48 7.61 -4.31
C ASN A 149 -13.46 8.26 -5.27
N GLU A 150 -13.76 9.48 -5.73
CA GLU A 150 -12.88 10.26 -6.62
C GLU A 150 -11.49 10.51 -6.03
N ASP A 151 -11.40 10.59 -4.69
CA ASP A 151 -10.13 10.81 -3.98
C ASP A 151 -9.31 9.53 -3.76
N GLY A 152 -9.78 8.38 -4.26
CA GLY A 152 -9.16 7.07 -4.06
C GLY A 152 -9.50 6.40 -2.73
N SER A 153 -10.30 7.06 -1.88
CA SER A 153 -10.79 6.44 -0.64
C SER A 153 -11.84 5.37 -0.94
N VAL A 154 -11.86 4.35 -0.11
CA VAL A 154 -12.83 3.25 -0.19
C VAL A 154 -14.10 3.64 0.57
N LYS A 155 -15.27 3.37 -0.03
CA LYS A 155 -16.54 3.43 0.70
C LYS A 155 -16.60 2.33 1.76
N THR A 156 -17.03 2.69 2.98
CA THR A 156 -17.13 1.75 4.10
C THR A 156 -18.42 1.95 4.85
N ASN A 157 -19.07 0.85 5.26
CA ASN A 157 -20.30 0.84 6.07
C ASN A 157 -21.40 1.79 5.53
N GLU A 158 -21.67 1.71 4.24
CA GLU A 158 -22.67 2.58 3.63
C GLU A 158 -23.45 1.91 2.49
N TRP A 159 -24.67 2.43 2.28
CA TRP A 159 -25.49 2.18 1.12
C TRP A 159 -25.25 3.25 0.07
N PHE A 160 -25.15 2.87 -1.19
CA PHE A 160 -25.02 3.83 -2.29
C PHE A 160 -25.66 3.32 -3.57
N VAL A 161 -25.94 4.25 -4.48
CA VAL A 161 -26.47 3.93 -5.81
C VAL A 161 -25.37 4.11 -6.84
N HIS A 162 -25.19 3.11 -7.68
CA HIS A 162 -24.29 3.15 -8.84
C HIS A 162 -25.01 2.46 -10.03
N ASP A 163 -25.01 3.11 -11.19
CA ASP A 163 -25.72 2.66 -12.40
C ASP A 163 -27.16 2.20 -12.14
N LYS A 164 -27.93 3.03 -11.41
CA LYS A 164 -29.34 2.81 -11.04
C LYS A 164 -29.57 1.56 -10.16
N ARG A 165 -28.55 1.02 -9.54
CA ARG A 165 -28.62 -0.12 -8.63
C ARG A 165 -28.13 0.28 -7.25
N THR A 166 -28.74 -0.30 -6.24
CA THR A 166 -28.36 -0.04 -4.84
C THR A 166 -27.37 -1.12 -4.39
N TYR A 167 -26.30 -0.68 -3.79
CA TYR A 167 -25.23 -1.52 -3.22
C TYR A 167 -25.03 -1.20 -1.74
N HIS A 168 -24.50 -2.13 -1.04
CA HIS A 168 -23.99 -1.96 0.32
C HIS A 168 -22.56 -2.46 0.40
N VAL A 169 -21.72 -1.74 1.14
CA VAL A 169 -20.38 -2.16 1.54
C VAL A 169 -20.30 -2.21 3.06
N ASP A 170 -19.65 -3.21 3.57
CA ASP A 170 -19.48 -3.41 5.01
C ASP A 170 -18.47 -2.44 5.64
N GLU A 171 -18.20 -2.59 6.94
CA GLU A 171 -17.24 -1.76 7.69
C GLU A 171 -15.81 -1.83 7.14
N ASN A 172 -15.44 -2.93 6.47
CA ASN A 172 -14.16 -3.15 5.82
C ASN A 172 -14.16 -2.66 4.35
N GLY A 173 -15.28 -2.11 3.87
CA GLY A 173 -15.46 -1.64 2.49
C GLY A 173 -15.74 -2.77 1.49
N VAL A 174 -15.97 -4.00 1.95
CA VAL A 174 -16.26 -5.13 1.07
C VAL A 174 -17.71 -5.09 0.61
N MET A 175 -17.93 -5.25 -0.70
CA MET A 175 -19.26 -5.32 -1.29
C MET A 175 -20.07 -6.49 -0.72
N SER A 176 -21.25 -6.21 -0.21
CA SER A 176 -22.18 -7.21 0.30
C SER A 176 -22.73 -8.08 -0.82
N ILE A 177 -22.74 -9.40 -0.61
CA ILE A 177 -23.32 -10.40 -1.50
C ILE A 177 -24.08 -11.45 -0.68
N GLY A 178 -25.08 -12.09 -1.30
CA GLY A 178 -25.89 -13.11 -0.63
C GLY A 178 -26.75 -12.53 0.50
N LEU A 179 -26.99 -13.32 1.52
CA LEU A 179 -27.85 -12.96 2.65
C LEU A 179 -27.03 -12.24 3.73
N GLN A 180 -27.37 -10.97 4.01
CA GLN A 180 -26.68 -10.11 4.97
C GLN A 180 -27.67 -9.53 5.98
N LYS A 181 -27.25 -9.42 7.25
CA LYS A 181 -28.03 -8.74 8.29
C LYS A 181 -27.39 -7.37 8.56
N ILE A 182 -28.09 -6.30 8.20
CA ILE A 182 -27.61 -4.92 8.33
C ILE A 182 -28.61 -4.18 9.23
N ASP A 183 -28.14 -3.58 10.30
CA ASP A 183 -28.96 -2.86 11.29
C ASP A 183 -30.18 -3.65 11.78
N GLY A 184 -29.99 -4.96 11.98
CA GLY A 184 -31.04 -5.86 12.44
C GLY A 184 -31.99 -6.38 11.35
N THR A 185 -31.95 -5.81 10.14
CA THR A 185 -32.78 -6.20 8.99
C THR A 185 -32.02 -7.14 8.07
N LEU A 186 -32.70 -8.13 7.55
CA LEU A 186 -32.14 -9.13 6.63
C LEU A 186 -32.33 -8.68 5.18
N TYR A 187 -31.23 -8.61 4.45
CA TYR A 187 -31.19 -8.24 3.03
C TYR A 187 -30.59 -9.36 2.21
N TYR A 188 -31.01 -9.48 0.98
CA TYR A 188 -30.40 -10.34 -0.01
C TYR A 188 -29.74 -9.50 -1.09
N PHE A 189 -28.50 -9.80 -1.40
CA PHE A 189 -27.75 -9.17 -2.48
C PHE A 189 -27.43 -10.22 -3.54
N GLU A 190 -27.62 -9.86 -4.77
CA GLU A 190 -27.23 -10.70 -5.91
C GLU A 190 -25.71 -10.96 -5.90
N SER A 191 -25.23 -11.97 -6.60
CA SER A 191 -23.80 -12.31 -6.68
C SER A 191 -22.93 -11.17 -7.23
N TRP A 192 -23.55 -10.23 -7.95
CA TRP A 192 -22.93 -8.99 -8.44
C TRP A 192 -23.08 -7.80 -7.49
N GLY A 193 -23.65 -7.99 -6.27
CA GLY A 193 -23.72 -7.03 -5.17
C GLY A 193 -24.92 -6.09 -5.16
N GLY A 194 -25.81 -6.11 -6.16
CA GLY A 194 -27.02 -5.30 -6.13
C GLY A 194 -28.06 -5.85 -5.13
N ALA A 195 -28.75 -4.95 -4.39
CA ALA A 195 -29.89 -5.34 -3.58
C ALA A 195 -31.03 -5.84 -4.48
N GLY A 196 -31.58 -7.01 -4.16
CA GLY A 196 -32.72 -7.62 -4.83
C GLY A 196 -34.05 -6.97 -4.46
#